data_c9a9d0faec7b407201aba6aedf57ed6a
#
_entry.id   c9a9d0faec7b407201aba6aedf57ed6a
#
_cell.length_a   1.000
_cell.length_b   1.000
_cell.length_c   1.000
_cell.angle_alpha   90.00
_cell.angle_beta   90.00
_cell.angle_gamma   90.00
#
_symmetry.space_group_name_H-M   'P 1'
#
loop_
_entity.id
_entity.type
_entity.pdbx_description
1 polymer ?
#
loop_
_entity_poly.entity_id
_entity_poly.type
_entity_poly.pdbx_seq_one_letter_code
_entity_poly.pdbx_strand_id
1 'polypeptide(L)' 'MNKYQKAKENARQKAIDWQADFENHNYSWGELAVFQSYFETIGKRYGLLREFRENGIC' A
#
# COMPACT_ATOMS: atom_id res chain seq x y z
N MET A 1 -11.25 17.88 -9.08
CA MET A 1 -10.17 17.05 -8.52
C MET A 1 -9.32 16.48 -9.66
N ASN A 2 -8.02 16.60 -9.59
CA ASN A 2 -7.18 16.13 -10.69
C ASN A 2 -6.94 14.62 -10.60
N LYS A 3 -6.46 14.04 -11.70
CA LYS A 3 -6.24 12.59 -11.77
C LYS A 3 -5.20 12.10 -10.77
N TYR A 4 -4.21 12.93 -10.46
CA TYR A 4 -3.17 12.57 -9.51
C TYR A 4 -3.74 12.35 -8.12
N GLN A 5 -4.57 13.28 -7.63
CA GLN A 5 -5.16 13.15 -6.30
C GLN A 5 -6.08 11.95 -6.19
N LYS A 6 -6.86 11.70 -7.24
CA LYS A 6 -7.73 10.53 -7.26
C LYS A 6 -6.92 9.24 -7.23
N ALA A 7 -5.84 9.16 -8.00
CA ALA A 7 -4.96 8.00 -7.99
C ALA A 7 -4.29 7.81 -6.64
N LYS A 8 -3.88 8.91 -6.00
CA LYS A 8 -3.28 8.87 -4.66
C LYS A 8 -4.27 8.33 -3.62
N GLU A 9 -5.51 8.78 -3.65
CA GLU A 9 -6.54 8.28 -2.74
C GLU A 9 -6.83 6.80 -2.99
N ASN A 10 -6.88 6.38 -4.24
CA ASN A 10 -7.07 4.97 -4.59
C ASN A 10 -5.91 4.12 -4.07
N ALA A 11 -4.69 4.60 -4.20
CA ALA A 11 -3.51 3.88 -3.70
C ALA A 11 -3.55 3.75 -2.18
N ARG A 12 -3.92 4.84 -1.50
CA ARG A 12 -4.07 4.82 -0.04
C ARG A 12 -5.14 3.82 0.38
N GLN A 13 -6.28 3.83 -0.29
CA GLN A 13 -7.38 2.94 0.03
C GLN A 13 -7.00 1.47 -0.17
N LYS A 14 -6.27 1.16 -1.24
CA LYS A 14 -5.79 -0.19 -1.47
C LYS A 14 -4.90 -0.68 -0.32
N ALA A 15 -4.02 0.17 0.16
CA ALA A 15 -3.14 -0.19 1.27
C ALA A 15 -3.93 -0.41 2.55
N ILE A 16 -4.91 0.44 2.83
CA ILE A 16 -5.77 0.30 4.00
C ILE A 16 -6.56 -1.00 3.93
N ASP A 17 -7.17 -1.28 2.79
CA ASP A 17 -7.97 -2.49 2.58
C ASP A 17 -7.10 -3.75 2.71
N TRP A 18 -5.91 -3.72 2.13
CA TRP A 18 -4.98 -4.83 2.23
C TRP A 18 -4.58 -5.09 3.69
N GLN A 19 -4.26 -4.03 4.43
CA GLN A 19 -3.86 -4.16 5.83
C GLN A 19 -5.01 -4.67 6.71
N ALA A 20 -6.21 -4.17 6.46
CA ALA A 20 -7.39 -4.58 7.22
C ALA A 20 -7.72 -6.07 7.01
N ASP A 21 -7.44 -6.59 5.82
CA ASP A 21 -7.74 -7.97 5.47
C ASP A 21 -6.54 -8.91 5.65
N PHE A 22 -5.42 -8.39 6.14
CA PHE A 22 -4.17 -9.13 6.25
C PHE A 22 -4.31 -10.38 7.11
N GLU A 23 -5.01 -10.27 8.23
CA GLU A 23 -5.18 -11.38 9.17
C GLU A 23 -6.04 -12.52 8.61
N ASN A 24 -6.84 -12.23 7.61
CA ASN A 24 -7.72 -13.21 6.98
C ASN A 24 -7.02 -14.00 5.86
N HIS A 25 -5.78 -13.66 5.55
CA HIS A 25 -5.01 -14.29 4.49
C HIS A 25 -3.69 -14.84 5.03
N ASN A 26 -3.34 -16.03 4.56
CA ASN A 26 -2.05 -16.63 4.85
C ASN A 26 -1.10 -16.37 3.69
N TYR A 27 -0.45 -15.23 3.73
CA TYR A 27 0.51 -14.87 2.67
C TYR A 27 1.81 -15.63 2.87
N SER A 28 2.37 -16.14 1.77
CA SER A 28 3.72 -16.69 1.77
C SER A 28 4.73 -15.55 1.82
N TRP A 29 5.98 -15.88 2.14
CA TRP A 29 7.04 -14.87 2.15
C TRP A 29 7.20 -14.22 0.78
N GLY A 30 7.05 -14.99 -0.31
CA GLY A 30 7.12 -14.43 -1.65
C GLY A 30 5.99 -13.45 -1.93
N GLU A 31 4.79 -13.77 -1.49
CA GLU A 31 3.65 -12.87 -1.65
C GLU A 31 3.82 -11.57 -0.85
N LEU A 32 4.32 -11.68 0.38
CA LEU A 32 4.60 -10.50 1.19
C LEU A 32 5.64 -9.60 0.52
N ALA A 33 6.68 -10.19 -0.06
CA ALA A 33 7.70 -9.43 -0.77
C ALA A 33 7.13 -8.69 -1.97
N VAL A 34 6.21 -9.32 -2.70
CA VAL A 34 5.52 -8.69 -3.84
C VAL A 34 4.68 -7.50 -3.37
N PHE A 35 3.89 -7.68 -2.32
CA PHE A 35 3.07 -6.59 -1.79
C PHE A 35 3.92 -5.44 -1.26
N GLN A 36 4.99 -5.77 -0.55
CA GLN A 36 5.90 -4.75 -0.02
C GLN A 36 6.53 -3.93 -1.14
N SER A 37 6.99 -4.59 -2.19
CA SER A 37 7.56 -3.92 -3.35
C SER A 37 6.52 -3.05 -4.06
N TYR A 38 5.30 -3.57 -4.19
CA TYR A 38 4.20 -2.83 -4.81
C TYR A 38 3.88 -1.55 -4.03
N PHE A 39 3.69 -1.67 -2.72
CA PHE A 39 3.36 -0.51 -1.90
C PHE A 39 4.51 0.48 -1.79
N GLU A 40 5.74 0.00 -1.81
CA GLU A 40 6.90 0.88 -1.85
C GLU A 40 6.92 1.71 -3.14
N THR A 41 6.63 1.06 -4.26
CA THR A 41 6.60 1.73 -5.56
C THR A 41 5.51 2.80 -5.61
N ILE A 42 4.28 2.45 -5.22
CA ILE A 42 3.19 3.43 -5.25
C ILE A 42 3.35 4.49 -4.16
N GLY A 43 3.95 4.13 -3.05
CA GLY A 43 4.26 5.09 -1.99
C GLY A 43 5.22 6.16 -2.47
N LYS A 44 6.27 5.78 -3.18
CA LYS A 44 7.22 6.73 -3.77
C LYS A 44 6.55 7.58 -4.84
N ARG A 45 5.71 6.96 -5.67
CA ARG A 45 5.05 7.65 -6.77
C ARG A 45 4.09 8.74 -6.30
N TYR A 46 3.35 8.49 -5.23
CA TYR A 46 2.31 9.38 -4.75
C TYR A 46 2.66 10.10 -3.46
N GLY A 47 3.89 9.95 -2.99
CA GLY A 47 4.30 10.61 -1.76
C GLY A 47 3.67 10.03 -0.50
N LEU A 48 3.32 8.75 -0.53
CA LEU A 48 2.67 8.06 0.59
C LEU A 48 3.62 7.18 1.38
N LEU A 49 4.89 7.10 0.98
CA LEU A 49 5.83 6.15 1.57
C LEU A 49 5.99 6.33 3.07
N ARG A 50 6.07 7.58 3.53
CA ARG A 50 6.17 7.89 4.96
C ARG A 50 4.94 7.42 5.71
N GLU A 51 3.76 7.71 5.15
CA GLU A 51 2.49 7.28 5.73
C GLU A 51 2.40 5.77 5.81
N PHE A 52 2.82 5.08 4.75
CA PHE A 52 2.83 3.62 4.72
C PHE A 52 3.77 3.04 5.79
N ARG A 53 4.93 3.66 5.98
CA ARG A 53 5.88 3.23 7.02
C ARG A 53 5.31 3.42 8.42
N GLU A 54 4.63 4.55 8.65
CA GLU A 54 4.02 4.83 9.94
C GLU A 54 2.90 3.85 10.27
N ASN A 55 2.24 3.32 9.25
CA ASN A 55 1.17 2.33 9.42
C ASN A 55 1.67 0.89 9.31
N GLY A 56 2.96 0.67 9.15
CA GLY A 56 3.52 -0.67 9.08
C GLY A 56 3.26 -1.40 7.78
N ILE A 57 2.93 -0.68 6.70
CA ILE A 57 2.64 -1.28 5.40
C ILE A 57 3.93 -1.61 4.64
N CYS A 58 4.94 -0.76 4.77
CA CYS A 58 6.23 -0.99 4.14
C CYS A 58 7.35 -1.04 5.14
#